data_57793dfaffa3d941ed40610506299edc
#
_entry.id   57793dfaffa3d941ed40610506299edc
#
_cell.length_a   1.000
_cell.length_b   1.000
_cell.length_c   1.000
_cell.angle_alpha   90.00
_cell.angle_beta   90.00
_cell.angle_gamma   90.00
#
_symmetry.space_group_name_H-M   'P 1'
#
loop_
_entity.id
_entity.type
_entity.pdbx_description
1 polymer ?
#
loop_
_entity_poly.entity_id
_entity_poly.type
_entity_poly.pdbx_seq_one_letter_code
_entity_poly.pdbx_strand_id
1 'polypeptide(L)'
;MLNSRQHPHAFRGLTVKAALLLLVASLPVSAQVADPADRWMNQGATALRQGNISEAEQDFQRAVTASPHDADAYLGLGMAQLREGKPDTAVQSLTRASELKPTIPSAHMFRGIALFQMNSIDAAADQLKEEIKLQPKDTEALTWLGIIEIQAGRPEDACGPLDQAANLNPGDQNVLFYQVRAHTLAAQRAFRSLYKINPDSWYVHRAQAEIDSEAHQPDKAIEEYKAAIKARPGDPDLYEALADEEQKVGHPLDATNDYQAELMLHPNDPIALFNLGKIQVETGDPTQGVAYLRQAVEAHAAPAPTAFYLGLGLSKLGQNEEAVTWLERALTSSPSESILQSDYYELVRVYQKLGRKDDSQRALEELKKLKAQSSPSVQP
;
A
#
# COMPACT_ATOMS: atom_id res chain seq x y z
N MET A 1 26.26 -11.05 10.63
CA MET A 1 26.11 -11.21 12.10
C MET A 1 25.35 -9.98 12.60
N LEU A 2 24.03 -10.02 12.59
CA LEU A 2 23.16 -8.97 13.12
C LEU A 2 22.77 -9.35 14.55
N ASN A 3 23.09 -8.46 15.43
CA ASN A 3 23.12 -8.57 16.88
C ASN A 3 21.71 -8.83 17.46
N SER A 4 21.50 -9.97 18.09
CA SER A 4 20.23 -10.47 18.66
C SER A 4 19.83 -9.85 20.01
N ARG A 5 20.16 -8.56 20.25
CA ARG A 5 19.90 -7.94 21.56
C ARG A 5 19.30 -6.54 21.49
N GLN A 6 18.23 -6.35 20.71
CA GLN A 6 17.44 -5.10 20.83
C GLN A 6 15.99 -5.34 20.41
N HIS A 7 15.13 -5.86 21.26
CA HIS A 7 13.68 -5.63 21.15
C HIS A 7 12.89 -6.02 22.42
N PRO A 8 13.07 -5.32 23.57
CA PRO A 8 12.06 -5.35 24.62
C PRO A 8 10.98 -4.26 24.47
N HIS A 9 11.04 -3.38 23.46
CA HIS A 9 10.18 -2.19 23.39
C HIS A 9 9.02 -2.26 22.36
N ALA A 10 8.93 -3.31 21.54
CA ALA A 10 7.85 -3.46 20.55
C ALA A 10 6.46 -3.74 21.16
N PHE A 11 6.42 -4.11 22.45
CA PHE A 11 5.17 -4.53 23.10
C PHE A 11 4.35 -3.41 23.79
N ARG A 12 4.82 -2.17 23.79
CA ARG A 12 4.11 -1.08 24.51
C ARG A 12 2.97 -0.44 23.72
N GLY A 13 2.76 -0.77 22.45
CA GLY A 13 1.78 -0.14 21.57
C GLY A 13 0.51 -0.93 21.27
N LEU A 14 0.49 -2.26 21.41
CA LEU A 14 -0.72 -3.05 21.21
C LEU A 14 -1.58 -3.02 22.47
N THR A 15 -2.44 -2.03 22.57
CA THR A 15 -3.51 -2.06 23.57
C THR A 15 -4.58 -3.04 23.10
N VAL A 16 -4.71 -4.15 23.81
CA VAL A 16 -5.85 -5.07 23.70
C VAL A 16 -7.12 -4.31 24.06
N LYS A 17 -7.71 -3.59 23.08
CA LYS A 17 -8.83 -2.66 23.32
C LYS A 17 -10.20 -3.20 22.93
N ALA A 18 -10.35 -4.29 22.22
CA ALA A 18 -11.60 -4.58 21.53
C ALA A 18 -12.43 -5.76 22.03
N ALA A 19 -11.89 -6.77 22.70
CA ALA A 19 -12.62 -8.01 22.96
C ALA A 19 -13.64 -7.97 24.12
N LEU A 20 -13.78 -6.87 24.88
CA LEU A 20 -14.62 -6.84 26.10
C LEU A 20 -15.98 -6.13 25.94
N LEU A 21 -16.37 -5.69 24.75
CA LEU A 21 -17.57 -4.85 24.57
C LEU A 21 -18.86 -5.60 24.22
N LEU A 22 -18.85 -6.93 24.08
CA LEU A 22 -20.01 -7.70 23.61
C LEU A 22 -20.69 -8.60 24.65
N LEU A 23 -20.29 -8.58 25.91
CA LEU A 23 -20.85 -9.49 26.92
C LEU A 23 -21.85 -8.86 27.89
N VAL A 24 -22.35 -7.66 27.64
CA VAL A 24 -23.37 -7.03 28.50
C VAL A 24 -24.48 -6.42 27.66
N ALA A 25 -25.34 -7.26 27.09
CA ALA A 25 -26.68 -6.82 26.69
C ALA A 25 -27.67 -7.97 26.80
N SER A 26 -28.66 -7.78 27.67
CA SER A 26 -29.91 -8.49 27.85
C SER A 26 -29.95 -9.71 28.80
N LEU A 27 -30.12 -9.43 30.11
CA LEU A 27 -30.87 -10.32 30.97
C LEU A 27 -31.98 -9.52 31.70
N PRO A 28 -33.20 -10.08 31.85
CA PRO A 28 -34.25 -9.44 32.61
C PRO A 28 -33.92 -9.50 34.11
N VAL A 29 -34.13 -8.37 34.79
CA VAL A 29 -34.01 -8.25 36.24
C VAL A 29 -35.12 -9.09 36.90
N SER A 30 -34.84 -10.35 37.23
CA SER A 30 -35.42 -11.05 38.35
C SER A 30 -34.35 -11.06 39.44
N ALA A 31 -34.75 -10.68 40.67
CA ALA A 31 -33.86 -10.66 41.83
C ALA A 31 -33.51 -12.11 42.25
N GLN A 32 -32.69 -12.79 41.41
CA GLN A 32 -31.96 -13.99 41.80
C GLN A 32 -30.70 -13.52 42.56
N VAL A 33 -30.45 -14.14 43.69
CA VAL A 33 -29.14 -14.02 44.39
C VAL A 33 -28.07 -14.32 43.33
N ALA A 34 -27.34 -13.31 42.90
CA ALA A 34 -26.33 -13.47 41.86
C ALA A 34 -25.37 -14.61 42.32
N ASP A 35 -25.15 -15.56 41.43
CA ASP A 35 -24.19 -16.64 41.66
C ASP A 35 -22.88 -16.00 42.12
N PRO A 36 -22.26 -16.49 43.19
CA PRO A 36 -20.96 -15.99 43.61
C PRO A 36 -19.93 -15.93 42.46
N ALA A 37 -19.98 -16.86 41.50
CA ALA A 37 -19.16 -16.87 40.31
C ALA A 37 -19.41 -15.66 39.42
N ASP A 38 -20.69 -15.32 39.12
CA ASP A 38 -21.04 -14.15 38.30
C ASP A 38 -20.56 -12.84 38.92
N ARG A 39 -20.59 -12.75 40.25
CA ARG A 39 -20.07 -11.59 40.96
C ARG A 39 -18.57 -11.43 40.73
N TRP A 40 -17.80 -12.51 40.92
CA TRP A 40 -16.34 -12.48 40.74
C TRP A 40 -15.96 -12.25 39.27
N MET A 41 -16.70 -12.80 38.31
CA MET A 41 -16.54 -12.53 36.88
C MET A 41 -16.68 -11.03 36.58
N ASN A 42 -17.74 -10.40 37.08
CA ASN A 42 -18.00 -8.98 36.85
C ASN A 42 -16.94 -8.07 37.52
N GLN A 43 -16.47 -8.44 38.69
CA GLN A 43 -15.41 -7.72 39.42
C GLN A 43 -14.09 -7.85 38.66
N GLY A 44 -13.69 -9.06 38.27
CA GLY A 44 -12.48 -9.31 37.50
C GLY A 44 -12.48 -8.57 36.15
N ALA A 45 -13.60 -8.60 35.42
CA ALA A 45 -13.74 -7.86 34.17
C ALA A 45 -13.66 -6.33 34.37
N THR A 46 -14.17 -5.82 35.51
CA THR A 46 -14.07 -4.41 35.85
C THR A 46 -12.65 -4.03 36.21
N ALA A 47 -11.97 -4.83 37.03
CA ALA A 47 -10.57 -4.63 37.39
C ALA A 47 -9.65 -4.63 36.16
N LEU A 48 -9.88 -5.57 35.18
CA LEU A 48 -9.15 -5.57 33.91
C LEU A 48 -9.32 -4.26 33.11
N ARG A 49 -10.55 -3.72 33.05
CA ARG A 49 -10.82 -2.44 32.36
C ARG A 49 -10.13 -1.27 33.03
N GLN A 50 -10.05 -1.30 34.35
CA GLN A 50 -9.39 -0.26 35.16
C GLN A 50 -7.85 -0.39 35.18
N GLY A 51 -7.30 -1.47 34.64
CA GLY A 51 -5.87 -1.74 34.66
C GLY A 51 -5.36 -2.36 35.98
N ASN A 52 -6.25 -2.78 36.89
CA ASN A 52 -5.94 -3.43 38.14
C ASN A 52 -5.72 -4.95 37.90
N ILE A 53 -4.63 -5.28 37.22
CA ILE A 53 -4.41 -6.64 36.68
C ILE A 53 -4.35 -7.71 37.77
N SER A 54 -3.64 -7.45 38.88
CA SER A 54 -3.52 -8.41 40.00
C SER A 54 -4.85 -8.66 40.70
N GLU A 55 -5.69 -7.63 40.84
CA GLU A 55 -7.06 -7.77 41.39
C GLU A 55 -7.93 -8.60 40.42
N ALA A 56 -7.84 -8.33 39.13
CA ALA A 56 -8.55 -9.09 38.10
C ALA A 56 -8.18 -10.59 38.14
N GLU A 57 -6.87 -10.92 38.23
CA GLU A 57 -6.43 -12.31 38.37
C GLU A 57 -7.05 -13.00 39.60
N GLN A 58 -7.03 -12.31 40.74
CA GLN A 58 -7.61 -12.87 41.99
C GLN A 58 -9.12 -13.11 41.86
N ASP A 59 -9.85 -12.16 41.25
CA ASP A 59 -11.30 -12.27 41.10
C ASP A 59 -11.66 -13.37 40.11
N PHE A 60 -10.98 -13.48 38.97
CA PHE A 60 -11.19 -14.59 38.05
C PHE A 60 -10.79 -15.96 38.67
N GLN A 61 -9.75 -16.00 39.49
CA GLN A 61 -9.40 -17.22 40.24
C GLN A 61 -10.50 -17.63 41.21
N ARG A 62 -11.17 -16.69 41.88
CA ARG A 62 -12.34 -16.96 42.72
C ARG A 62 -13.53 -17.44 41.88
N ALA A 63 -13.75 -16.84 40.69
CA ALA A 63 -14.79 -17.27 39.76
C ALA A 63 -14.58 -18.73 39.32
N VAL A 64 -13.36 -19.09 38.91
CA VAL A 64 -12.98 -20.47 38.56
C VAL A 64 -13.17 -21.43 39.72
N THR A 65 -12.85 -21.00 40.96
CA THR A 65 -13.04 -21.82 42.15
C THR A 65 -14.52 -22.06 42.46
N ALA A 66 -15.36 -21.03 42.25
CA ALA A 66 -16.81 -21.14 42.44
C ALA A 66 -17.49 -21.95 41.32
N SER A 67 -17.01 -21.82 40.08
CA SER A 67 -17.55 -22.51 38.89
C SER A 67 -16.43 -23.18 38.08
N PRO A 68 -15.95 -24.38 38.43
CA PRO A 68 -14.81 -25.03 37.76
C PRO A 68 -15.07 -25.50 36.32
N HIS A 69 -16.30 -25.38 35.84
CA HIS A 69 -16.70 -25.70 34.46
C HIS A 69 -17.08 -24.49 33.64
N ASP A 70 -16.80 -23.27 34.14
CA ASP A 70 -17.06 -22.04 33.39
C ASP A 70 -15.87 -21.71 32.51
N ALA A 71 -16.06 -21.86 31.18
CA ALA A 71 -15.03 -21.55 30.18
C ALA A 71 -14.68 -20.04 30.13
N ASP A 72 -15.68 -19.17 30.35
CA ASP A 72 -15.50 -17.72 30.30
C ASP A 72 -14.67 -17.24 31.52
N ALA A 73 -14.80 -17.91 32.68
CA ALA A 73 -13.97 -17.65 33.87
C ALA A 73 -12.49 -18.01 33.63
N TYR A 74 -12.23 -19.15 33.00
CA TYR A 74 -10.88 -19.54 32.61
C TYR A 74 -10.28 -18.62 31.52
N LEU A 75 -11.09 -18.15 30.58
CA LEU A 75 -10.66 -17.15 29.58
C LEU A 75 -10.25 -15.85 30.28
N GLY A 76 -11.08 -15.33 31.18
CA GLY A 76 -10.79 -14.12 31.96
C GLY A 76 -9.52 -14.27 32.80
N LEU A 77 -9.33 -15.42 33.46
CA LEU A 77 -8.13 -15.72 34.24
C LEU A 77 -6.88 -15.74 33.35
N GLY A 78 -6.92 -16.43 32.22
CA GLY A 78 -5.80 -16.49 31.29
C GLY A 78 -5.45 -15.11 30.70
N MET A 79 -6.44 -14.28 30.40
CA MET A 79 -6.21 -12.89 29.97
C MET A 79 -5.55 -12.04 31.04
N ALA A 80 -5.96 -12.17 32.32
CA ALA A 80 -5.35 -11.46 33.44
C ALA A 80 -3.89 -11.90 33.64
N GLN A 81 -3.65 -13.22 33.64
CA GLN A 81 -2.31 -13.81 33.77
C GLN A 81 -1.37 -13.37 32.64
N LEU A 82 -1.88 -13.34 31.39
CA LEU A 82 -1.10 -12.86 30.26
C LEU A 82 -0.69 -11.39 30.41
N ARG A 83 -1.61 -10.53 30.87
CA ARG A 83 -1.33 -9.11 31.13
C ARG A 83 -0.39 -8.89 32.33
N GLU A 84 -0.39 -9.79 33.30
CA GLU A 84 0.54 -9.75 34.44
C GLU A 84 1.94 -10.29 34.10
N GLY A 85 2.12 -10.80 32.87
CA GLY A 85 3.39 -11.34 32.39
C GLY A 85 3.65 -12.76 32.88
N LYS A 86 2.60 -13.54 33.09
CA LYS A 86 2.62 -14.96 33.49
C LYS A 86 2.16 -15.86 32.33
N PRO A 87 2.90 -15.94 31.21
CA PRO A 87 2.43 -16.66 30.03
C PRO A 87 2.25 -18.16 30.26
N ASP A 88 3.08 -18.79 31.10
CA ASP A 88 2.99 -20.23 31.40
C ASP A 88 1.63 -20.59 32.02
N THR A 89 1.18 -19.83 33.03
CA THR A 89 -0.14 -20.04 33.66
C THR A 89 -1.27 -19.63 32.77
N ALA A 90 -1.09 -18.58 31.96
CA ALA A 90 -2.08 -18.15 30.97
C ALA A 90 -2.36 -19.26 29.95
N VAL A 91 -1.34 -19.94 29.42
CA VAL A 91 -1.51 -21.09 28.52
C VAL A 91 -2.36 -22.17 29.17
N GLN A 92 -2.14 -22.49 30.46
CA GLN A 92 -2.93 -23.50 31.16
C GLN A 92 -4.39 -23.11 31.28
N SER A 93 -4.67 -21.87 31.73
CA SER A 93 -6.04 -21.36 31.88
C SER A 93 -6.75 -21.29 30.54
N LEU A 94 -6.10 -20.78 29.48
CA LEU A 94 -6.69 -20.67 28.15
C LEU A 94 -6.89 -22.03 27.48
N THR A 95 -6.03 -23.01 27.76
CA THR A 95 -6.26 -24.39 27.33
C THR A 95 -7.51 -24.95 27.98
N ARG A 96 -7.66 -24.72 29.27
CA ARG A 96 -8.84 -25.19 30.00
C ARG A 96 -10.12 -24.52 29.48
N ALA A 97 -10.09 -23.23 29.16
CA ALA A 97 -11.20 -22.55 28.52
C ALA A 97 -11.62 -23.22 27.20
N SER A 98 -10.64 -23.51 26.32
CA SER A 98 -10.87 -24.17 25.02
C SER A 98 -11.35 -25.62 25.16
N GLU A 99 -10.89 -26.35 26.18
CA GLU A 99 -11.38 -27.71 26.47
C GLU A 99 -12.85 -27.71 26.90
N LEU A 100 -13.23 -26.75 27.74
CA LEU A 100 -14.61 -26.63 28.22
C LEU A 100 -15.56 -26.13 27.11
N LYS A 101 -15.10 -25.24 26.27
CA LYS A 101 -15.87 -24.66 25.16
C LYS A 101 -14.97 -24.45 23.93
N PRO A 102 -14.86 -25.44 23.04
CA PRO A 102 -13.95 -25.39 21.88
C PRO A 102 -14.16 -24.20 20.94
N THR A 103 -15.35 -23.62 20.94
CA THR A 103 -15.69 -22.46 20.09
C THR A 103 -15.70 -21.14 20.86
N ILE A 104 -15.07 -21.10 22.05
CA ILE A 104 -15.01 -19.87 22.85
C ILE A 104 -14.17 -18.83 22.10
N PRO A 105 -14.73 -17.63 21.82
CA PRO A 105 -14.02 -16.60 21.09
C PRO A 105 -12.74 -16.14 21.81
N SER A 106 -11.71 -15.86 21.05
CA SER A 106 -10.41 -15.28 21.49
C SER A 106 -9.55 -16.19 22.40
N ALA A 107 -9.99 -17.37 22.81
CA ALA A 107 -9.17 -18.24 23.66
C ALA A 107 -7.91 -18.73 22.92
N HIS A 108 -8.06 -19.13 21.68
CA HIS A 108 -6.91 -19.52 20.84
C HIS A 108 -6.01 -18.32 20.55
N MET A 109 -6.55 -17.13 20.32
CA MET A 109 -5.75 -15.92 20.11
C MET A 109 -4.89 -15.61 21.34
N PHE A 110 -5.48 -15.51 22.52
CA PHE A 110 -4.70 -15.23 23.74
C PHE A 110 -3.71 -16.32 24.08
N ARG A 111 -4.05 -17.59 23.81
CA ARG A 111 -3.11 -18.71 23.98
C ARG A 111 -1.94 -18.59 23.00
N GLY A 112 -2.20 -18.20 21.76
CA GLY A 112 -1.16 -17.90 20.77
C GLY A 112 -0.24 -16.78 21.23
N ILE A 113 -0.78 -15.68 21.75
CA ILE A 113 0.01 -14.57 22.30
C ILE A 113 0.87 -15.03 23.50
N ALA A 114 0.31 -15.85 24.39
CA ALA A 114 1.06 -16.39 25.53
C ALA A 114 2.22 -17.30 25.08
N LEU A 115 1.97 -18.19 24.12
CA LEU A 115 3.00 -19.05 23.51
C LEU A 115 4.08 -18.24 22.81
N PHE A 116 3.70 -17.16 22.16
CA PHE A 116 4.66 -16.24 21.54
C PHE A 116 5.58 -15.56 22.57
N GLN A 117 5.03 -15.12 23.71
CA GLN A 117 5.83 -14.59 24.82
C GLN A 117 6.80 -15.63 25.40
N MET A 118 6.45 -16.91 25.34
CA MET A 118 7.31 -18.05 25.73
C MET A 118 8.31 -18.45 24.63
N ASN A 119 8.39 -17.69 23.53
CA ASN A 119 9.21 -17.99 22.35
C ASN A 119 8.84 -19.32 21.65
N SER A 120 7.62 -19.80 21.84
CA SER A 120 7.07 -21.00 21.17
C SER A 120 6.37 -20.59 19.88
N ILE A 121 7.16 -20.10 18.91
CA ILE A 121 6.69 -19.37 17.72
C ILE A 121 5.72 -20.19 16.86
N ASP A 122 6.07 -21.44 16.52
CA ASP A 122 5.23 -22.28 15.66
C ASP A 122 3.91 -22.65 16.34
N ALA A 123 3.96 -23.01 17.63
CA ALA A 123 2.75 -23.29 18.40
C ALA A 123 1.85 -22.05 18.54
N ALA A 124 2.43 -20.86 18.63
CA ALA A 124 1.71 -19.61 18.65
C ALA A 124 0.97 -19.37 17.33
N ALA A 125 1.65 -19.55 16.20
CA ALA A 125 1.05 -19.42 14.88
C ALA A 125 -0.10 -20.42 14.66
N ASP A 126 0.07 -21.66 15.11
CA ASP A 126 -0.98 -22.68 15.00
C ASP A 126 -2.24 -22.29 15.79
N GLN A 127 -2.07 -21.73 17.00
CA GLN A 127 -3.23 -21.26 17.77
C GLN A 127 -3.97 -20.11 17.09
N LEU A 128 -3.27 -19.18 16.48
CA LEU A 128 -3.92 -18.09 15.74
C LEU A 128 -4.61 -18.58 14.47
N LYS A 129 -4.07 -19.59 13.81
CA LYS A 129 -4.75 -20.25 12.67
C LYS A 129 -6.06 -20.92 13.12
N GLU A 130 -6.11 -21.53 14.31
CA GLU A 130 -7.34 -22.08 14.85
C GLU A 130 -8.36 -20.95 15.19
N GLU A 131 -7.91 -19.84 15.79
CA GLU A 131 -8.79 -18.69 16.02
C GLU A 131 -9.39 -18.16 14.72
N ILE A 132 -8.58 -17.97 13.69
CA ILE A 132 -9.00 -17.46 12.38
C ILE A 132 -9.99 -18.43 11.69
N LYS A 133 -9.89 -19.74 11.89
CA LYS A 133 -10.90 -20.70 11.40
C LYS A 133 -12.26 -20.49 12.08
N LEU A 134 -12.25 -20.19 13.38
CA LEU A 134 -13.47 -19.90 14.13
C LEU A 134 -14.04 -18.51 13.81
N GLN A 135 -13.15 -17.54 13.68
CA GLN A 135 -13.47 -16.13 13.45
C GLN A 135 -12.65 -15.55 12.29
N PRO A 136 -13.04 -15.83 11.02
CA PRO A 136 -12.25 -15.40 9.85
C PRO A 136 -12.10 -13.88 9.67
N LYS A 137 -12.88 -13.09 10.37
CA LYS A 137 -12.85 -11.61 10.32
C LYS A 137 -12.25 -10.97 11.57
N ASP A 138 -11.64 -11.76 12.45
CA ASP A 138 -10.94 -11.22 13.62
C ASP A 138 -9.63 -10.55 13.17
N THR A 139 -9.69 -9.22 13.06
CA THR A 139 -8.54 -8.40 12.63
C THR A 139 -7.38 -8.46 13.60
N GLU A 140 -7.65 -8.66 14.89
CA GLU A 140 -6.60 -8.78 15.91
C GLU A 140 -5.86 -10.11 15.77
N ALA A 141 -6.58 -11.23 15.62
CA ALA A 141 -5.97 -12.55 15.39
C ALA A 141 -5.17 -12.61 14.09
N LEU A 142 -5.70 -12.02 12.99
CA LEU A 142 -5.00 -11.90 11.71
C LEU A 142 -3.71 -11.09 11.85
N THR A 143 -3.76 -9.97 12.56
CA THR A 143 -2.59 -9.11 12.79
C THR A 143 -1.52 -9.82 13.61
N TRP A 144 -1.93 -10.50 14.69
CA TRP A 144 -1.00 -11.29 15.50
C TRP A 144 -0.36 -12.44 14.71
N LEU A 145 -1.13 -13.13 13.87
CA LEU A 145 -0.56 -14.16 13.00
C LEU A 145 0.53 -13.59 12.10
N GLY A 146 0.24 -12.45 11.44
CA GLY A 146 1.24 -11.78 10.61
C GLY A 146 2.49 -11.36 11.38
N ILE A 147 2.35 -10.81 12.59
CA ILE A 147 3.48 -10.45 13.46
C ILE A 147 4.33 -11.67 13.81
N ILE A 148 3.69 -12.77 14.15
CA ILE A 148 4.37 -14.02 14.52
C ILE A 148 5.10 -14.62 13.33
N GLU A 149 4.49 -14.64 12.16
CA GLU A 149 5.14 -15.15 10.93
C GLU A 149 6.34 -14.28 10.52
N ILE A 150 6.25 -12.95 10.66
CA ILE A 150 7.42 -12.06 10.47
C ILE A 150 8.55 -12.44 11.44
N GLN A 151 8.22 -12.63 12.70
CA GLN A 151 9.21 -12.97 13.74
C GLN A 151 9.81 -14.37 13.53
N ALA A 152 9.03 -15.29 12.97
CA ALA A 152 9.47 -16.62 12.55
C ALA A 152 10.41 -16.59 11.32
N GLY A 153 10.60 -15.42 10.71
CA GLY A 153 11.37 -15.29 9.47
C GLY A 153 10.64 -15.84 8.25
N ARG A 154 9.32 -15.88 8.27
CA ARG A 154 8.44 -16.31 7.19
C ARG A 154 7.56 -15.13 6.72
N PRO A 155 8.15 -14.05 6.19
CA PRO A 155 7.39 -12.86 5.83
C PRO A 155 6.35 -13.13 4.73
N GLU A 156 6.56 -14.11 3.87
CA GLU A 156 5.62 -14.53 2.83
C GLU A 156 4.30 -15.04 3.44
N ASP A 157 4.39 -15.80 4.55
CA ASP A 157 3.23 -16.31 5.26
C ASP A 157 2.48 -15.22 6.03
N ALA A 158 3.16 -14.12 6.32
CA ALA A 158 2.57 -12.96 7.00
C ALA A 158 1.73 -12.07 6.09
N CYS A 159 2.05 -12.01 4.78
CA CYS A 159 1.38 -11.11 3.83
C CYS A 159 -0.13 -11.35 3.79
N GLY A 160 -0.57 -12.59 3.58
CA GLY A 160 -1.99 -12.92 3.45
C GLY A 160 -2.86 -12.49 4.64
N PRO A 161 -2.52 -12.89 5.87
CA PRO A 161 -3.24 -12.44 7.06
C PRO A 161 -3.27 -10.92 7.24
N LEU A 162 -2.17 -10.23 6.99
CA LEU A 162 -2.09 -8.78 7.13
C LEU A 162 -2.86 -8.03 6.04
N ASP A 163 -2.87 -8.54 4.81
CA ASP A 163 -3.70 -8.01 3.72
C ASP A 163 -5.19 -8.14 4.05
N GLN A 164 -5.59 -9.28 4.59
CA GLN A 164 -6.95 -9.49 5.02
C GLN A 164 -7.33 -8.56 6.18
N ALA A 165 -6.47 -8.37 7.17
CA ALA A 165 -6.69 -7.45 8.28
C ALA A 165 -6.82 -6.00 7.80
N ALA A 166 -5.95 -5.56 6.87
CA ALA A 166 -5.98 -4.23 6.28
C ALA A 166 -7.26 -3.98 5.46
N ASN A 167 -7.73 -4.98 4.72
CA ASN A 167 -8.99 -4.89 3.98
C ASN A 167 -10.21 -4.78 4.91
N LEU A 168 -10.18 -5.44 6.07
CA LEU A 168 -11.25 -5.38 7.06
C LEU A 168 -11.23 -4.06 7.85
N ASN A 169 -10.06 -3.49 8.08
CA ASN A 169 -9.88 -2.23 8.81
C ASN A 169 -8.81 -1.34 8.15
N PRO A 170 -9.14 -0.67 7.02
CA PRO A 170 -8.16 0.08 6.22
C PRO A 170 -7.62 1.35 6.90
N GLY A 171 -8.18 1.75 8.04
CA GLY A 171 -7.70 2.90 8.83
C GLY A 171 -6.77 2.54 9.98
N ASP A 172 -6.50 1.26 10.22
CA ASP A 172 -5.66 0.84 11.34
C ASP A 172 -4.17 0.95 10.98
N GLN A 173 -3.53 1.98 11.50
CA GLN A 173 -2.12 2.27 11.24
C GLN A 173 -1.18 1.13 11.70
N ASN A 174 -1.56 0.38 12.74
CA ASN A 174 -0.76 -0.73 13.22
C ASN A 174 -0.79 -1.91 12.24
N VAL A 175 -1.99 -2.24 11.73
CA VAL A 175 -2.14 -3.25 10.68
C VAL A 175 -1.35 -2.87 9.44
N LEU A 176 -1.53 -1.63 8.95
CA LEU A 176 -0.82 -1.11 7.78
C LEU A 176 0.70 -1.12 7.97
N PHE A 177 1.20 -0.78 9.16
CA PHE A 177 2.63 -0.86 9.47
C PHE A 177 3.19 -2.27 9.32
N TYR A 178 2.50 -3.28 9.90
CA TYR A 178 2.96 -4.67 9.78
C TYR A 178 2.76 -5.23 8.37
N GLN A 179 1.72 -4.81 7.64
CA GLN A 179 1.52 -5.14 6.24
C GLN A 179 2.71 -4.68 5.39
N VAL A 180 3.07 -3.39 5.46
CA VAL A 180 4.24 -2.85 4.77
C VAL A 180 5.50 -3.62 5.15
N ARG A 181 5.69 -3.92 6.43
CA ARG A 181 6.87 -4.66 6.91
C ARG A 181 6.94 -6.07 6.33
N ALA A 182 5.81 -6.80 6.28
CA ALA A 182 5.76 -8.15 5.73
C ALA A 182 6.13 -8.14 4.25
N HIS A 183 5.48 -7.30 3.45
CA HIS A 183 5.75 -7.19 2.01
C HIS A 183 7.19 -6.75 1.72
N THR A 184 7.73 -5.79 2.47
CA THR A 184 9.13 -5.37 2.33
C THR A 184 10.11 -6.52 2.59
N LEU A 185 9.91 -7.27 3.66
CA LEU A 185 10.78 -8.40 4.01
C LEU A 185 10.65 -9.55 2.98
N ALA A 186 9.45 -9.83 2.50
CA ALA A 186 9.20 -10.83 1.47
C ALA A 186 9.88 -10.44 0.15
N ALA A 187 9.73 -9.19 -0.29
CA ALA A 187 10.40 -8.67 -1.49
C ALA A 187 11.92 -8.75 -1.37
N GLN A 188 12.49 -8.32 -0.24
CA GLN A 188 13.94 -8.42 0.01
C GLN A 188 14.45 -9.87 -0.01
N ARG A 189 13.64 -10.80 0.47
CA ARG A 189 14.00 -12.22 0.45
C ARG A 189 13.94 -12.78 -0.96
N ALA A 190 12.90 -12.45 -1.72
CA ALA A 190 12.77 -12.83 -3.12
C ALA A 190 13.95 -12.28 -3.96
N PHE A 191 14.27 -10.99 -3.80
CA PHE A 191 15.42 -10.38 -4.48
C PHE A 191 16.75 -11.08 -4.13
N ARG A 192 16.99 -11.36 -2.85
CA ARG A 192 18.18 -12.11 -2.45
C ARG A 192 18.25 -13.51 -3.06
N SER A 193 17.10 -14.16 -3.22
CA SER A 193 17.04 -15.47 -3.87
C SER A 193 17.36 -15.38 -5.36
N LEU A 194 16.81 -14.37 -6.04
CA LEU A 194 17.10 -14.07 -7.44
C LEU A 194 18.59 -13.77 -7.65
N TYR A 195 19.17 -12.90 -6.82
CA TYR A 195 20.58 -12.53 -6.83
C TYR A 195 21.51 -13.74 -6.61
N LYS A 196 21.14 -14.68 -5.74
CA LYS A 196 21.93 -15.90 -5.51
C LYS A 196 21.98 -16.85 -6.70
N ILE A 197 20.94 -16.85 -7.53
CA ILE A 197 20.87 -17.72 -8.72
C ILE A 197 21.85 -17.21 -9.79
N ASN A 198 21.76 -15.93 -10.11
CA ASN A 198 22.66 -15.28 -11.07
C ASN A 198 22.64 -13.75 -10.82
N PRO A 199 23.68 -13.19 -10.18
CA PRO A 199 23.75 -11.77 -9.87
C PRO A 199 23.78 -10.87 -11.10
N ASP A 200 24.29 -11.35 -12.23
CA ASP A 200 24.43 -10.59 -13.48
C ASP A 200 23.27 -10.86 -14.45
N SER A 201 22.14 -11.43 -13.97
CA SER A 201 20.98 -11.66 -14.82
C SER A 201 20.23 -10.38 -15.08
N TRP A 202 19.61 -10.27 -16.25
CA TRP A 202 18.75 -9.13 -16.57
C TRP A 202 17.60 -8.95 -15.57
N TYR A 203 17.11 -10.02 -14.96
CA TYR A 203 16.10 -9.98 -13.91
C TYR A 203 16.59 -9.23 -12.66
N VAL A 204 17.85 -9.47 -12.25
CA VAL A 204 18.45 -8.80 -11.09
C VAL A 204 18.63 -7.34 -11.39
N HIS A 205 19.20 -7.02 -12.55
CA HIS A 205 19.42 -5.62 -12.95
C HIS A 205 18.10 -4.85 -13.08
N ARG A 206 17.08 -5.45 -13.73
CA ARG A 206 15.75 -4.84 -13.81
C ARG A 206 15.15 -4.59 -12.44
N ALA A 207 15.13 -5.60 -11.57
CA ALA A 207 14.56 -5.46 -10.22
C ALA A 207 15.33 -4.42 -9.38
N GLN A 208 16.67 -4.33 -9.53
CA GLN A 208 17.46 -3.31 -8.86
C GLN A 208 17.15 -1.91 -9.41
N ALA A 209 17.01 -1.78 -10.73
CA ALA A 209 16.66 -0.52 -11.37
C ALA A 209 15.28 -0.01 -10.88
N GLU A 210 14.29 -0.89 -10.80
CA GLU A 210 12.96 -0.56 -10.27
C GLU A 210 13.04 -0.09 -8.81
N ILE A 211 13.83 -0.76 -7.96
CA ILE A 211 14.07 -0.35 -6.57
C ILE A 211 14.73 1.02 -6.49
N ASP A 212 15.75 1.28 -7.32
CA ASP A 212 16.47 2.56 -7.32
C ASP A 212 15.59 3.69 -7.87
N SER A 213 14.74 3.43 -8.86
CA SER A 213 13.74 4.37 -9.36
C SER A 213 12.74 4.77 -8.28
N GLU A 214 12.15 3.79 -7.56
CA GLU A 214 11.24 4.05 -6.44
C GLU A 214 11.93 4.81 -5.28
N ALA A 215 13.22 4.58 -5.07
CA ALA A 215 14.03 5.29 -4.09
C ALA A 215 14.43 6.71 -4.55
N HIS A 216 13.93 7.19 -5.70
CA HIS A 216 14.29 8.47 -6.31
C HIS A 216 15.79 8.62 -6.58
N GLN A 217 16.42 7.55 -7.05
CA GLN A 217 17.81 7.47 -7.46
C GLN A 217 17.93 7.16 -8.96
N PRO A 218 17.44 8.04 -9.85
CA PRO A 218 17.32 7.76 -11.27
C PRO A 218 18.66 7.46 -11.94
N ASP A 219 19.76 8.08 -11.52
CA ASP A 219 21.09 7.80 -12.09
C ASP A 219 21.50 6.34 -11.89
N LYS A 220 21.19 5.76 -10.72
CA LYS A 220 21.46 4.33 -10.47
C LYS A 220 20.52 3.43 -11.26
N ALA A 221 19.23 3.80 -11.32
CA ALA A 221 18.26 3.06 -12.13
C ALA A 221 18.70 2.99 -13.60
N ILE A 222 19.20 4.10 -14.16
CA ILE A 222 19.75 4.16 -15.52
C ILE A 222 20.92 3.17 -15.71
N GLU A 223 21.87 3.11 -14.76
CA GLU A 223 22.99 2.16 -14.84
C GLU A 223 22.50 0.71 -14.85
N GLU A 224 21.55 0.39 -13.99
CA GLU A 224 21.01 -0.96 -13.87
C GLU A 224 20.12 -1.33 -15.08
N TYR A 225 19.30 -0.41 -15.62
CA TYR A 225 18.57 -0.69 -16.87
C TYR A 225 19.52 -0.91 -18.05
N LYS A 226 20.62 -0.15 -18.18
CA LYS A 226 21.64 -0.38 -19.20
C LYS A 226 22.30 -1.76 -19.05
N ALA A 227 22.53 -2.21 -17.84
CA ALA A 227 23.03 -3.56 -17.59
C ALA A 227 22.00 -4.64 -17.96
N ALA A 228 20.71 -4.43 -17.64
CA ALA A 228 19.62 -5.32 -18.03
C ALA A 228 19.49 -5.44 -19.55
N ILE A 229 19.54 -4.32 -20.28
CA ILE A 229 19.51 -4.28 -21.75
C ILE A 229 20.70 -5.02 -22.36
N LYS A 230 21.89 -4.82 -21.78
CA LYS A 230 23.10 -5.54 -22.25
C LYS A 230 22.93 -7.07 -22.14
N ALA A 231 22.26 -7.54 -21.08
CA ALA A 231 22.00 -8.97 -20.89
C ALA A 231 20.80 -9.47 -21.71
N ARG A 232 19.84 -8.60 -22.05
CA ARG A 232 18.63 -8.93 -22.82
C ARG A 232 18.23 -7.80 -23.78
N PRO A 233 18.93 -7.63 -24.90
CA PRO A 233 18.72 -6.49 -25.80
C PRO A 233 17.43 -6.55 -26.66
N GLY A 234 16.70 -7.65 -26.60
CA GLY A 234 15.44 -7.83 -27.35
C GLY A 234 14.17 -7.59 -26.53
N ASP A 235 14.28 -6.96 -25.38
CA ASP A 235 13.13 -6.65 -24.50
C ASP A 235 12.76 -5.16 -24.61
N PRO A 236 11.65 -4.80 -25.28
CA PRO A 236 11.28 -3.41 -25.50
C PRO A 236 10.99 -2.66 -24.20
N ASP A 237 10.39 -3.31 -23.19
CA ASP A 237 10.03 -2.69 -21.91
C ASP A 237 11.25 -2.13 -21.15
N LEU A 238 12.45 -2.70 -21.37
CA LEU A 238 13.68 -2.21 -20.75
C LEU A 238 14.13 -0.87 -21.33
N TYR A 239 13.94 -0.68 -22.64
CA TYR A 239 14.28 0.59 -23.30
C TYR A 239 13.28 1.70 -22.92
N GLU A 240 11.98 1.38 -22.84
CA GLU A 240 10.97 2.31 -22.33
C GLU A 240 11.31 2.78 -20.91
N ALA A 241 11.57 1.82 -20.00
CA ALA A 241 11.91 2.13 -18.61
C ALA A 241 13.20 2.95 -18.48
N LEU A 242 14.23 2.66 -19.31
CA LEU A 242 15.44 3.45 -19.36
C LEU A 242 15.17 4.88 -19.83
N ALA A 243 14.45 5.04 -20.93
CA ALA A 243 14.11 6.33 -21.49
C ALA A 243 13.29 7.20 -20.51
N ASP A 244 12.38 6.58 -19.74
CA ASP A 244 11.61 7.28 -18.71
C ASP A 244 12.52 7.82 -17.58
N GLU A 245 13.51 7.03 -17.13
CA GLU A 245 14.49 7.51 -16.14
C GLU A 245 15.37 8.63 -16.70
N GLU A 246 15.81 8.53 -17.96
CA GLU A 246 16.59 9.57 -18.62
C GLU A 246 15.82 10.88 -18.77
N GLN A 247 14.51 10.82 -19.01
CA GLN A 247 13.66 12.02 -18.97
C GLN A 247 13.61 12.65 -17.58
N LYS A 248 13.53 11.85 -16.51
CA LYS A 248 13.49 12.35 -15.11
C LYS A 248 14.74 13.15 -14.76
N VAL A 249 15.89 12.75 -15.28
CA VAL A 249 17.18 13.46 -15.05
C VAL A 249 17.46 14.55 -16.09
N GLY A 250 16.58 14.76 -17.06
CA GLY A 250 16.72 15.82 -18.06
C GLY A 250 17.67 15.47 -19.20
N HIS A 251 17.77 14.22 -19.58
CA HIS A 251 18.56 13.71 -20.71
C HIS A 251 17.67 13.35 -21.92
N PRO A 252 17.00 14.31 -22.56
CA PRO A 252 16.02 14.03 -23.61
C PRO A 252 16.61 13.40 -24.88
N LEU A 253 17.90 13.61 -25.15
CA LEU A 253 18.56 13.02 -26.33
C LEU A 253 18.80 11.52 -26.12
N ASP A 254 19.21 11.12 -24.92
CA ASP A 254 19.41 9.71 -24.58
C ASP A 254 18.05 8.99 -24.58
N ALA A 255 17.04 9.58 -23.92
CA ALA A 255 15.68 9.07 -23.95
C ALA A 255 15.12 8.91 -25.38
N THR A 256 15.44 9.84 -26.29
CA THR A 256 15.03 9.72 -27.70
C THR A 256 15.63 8.48 -28.35
N ASN A 257 16.91 8.17 -28.10
CA ASN A 257 17.58 7.01 -28.67
C ASN A 257 16.95 5.70 -28.13
N ASP A 258 16.62 5.66 -26.86
CA ASP A 258 16.06 4.45 -26.24
C ASP A 258 14.60 4.21 -26.65
N TYR A 259 13.74 5.24 -26.72
CA TYR A 259 12.41 5.07 -27.33
C TYR A 259 12.47 4.67 -28.81
N GLN A 260 13.47 5.14 -29.58
CA GLN A 260 13.67 4.67 -30.94
C GLN A 260 14.08 3.20 -30.99
N ALA A 261 14.95 2.77 -30.08
CA ALA A 261 15.33 1.35 -29.96
C ALA A 261 14.14 0.47 -29.57
N GLU A 262 13.29 0.94 -28.67
CA GLU A 262 12.01 0.29 -28.34
C GLU A 262 11.13 0.14 -29.58
N LEU A 263 10.89 1.22 -30.33
CA LEU A 263 10.07 1.18 -31.56
C LEU A 263 10.66 0.29 -32.68
N MET A 264 11.95 0.03 -32.66
CA MET A 264 12.53 -0.98 -33.56
C MET A 264 12.08 -2.40 -33.19
N LEU A 265 11.77 -2.65 -31.93
CA LEU A 265 11.30 -3.93 -31.40
C LEU A 265 9.77 -3.98 -31.39
N HIS A 266 9.12 -2.88 -31.09
CA HIS A 266 7.67 -2.73 -30.92
C HIS A 266 7.16 -1.48 -31.68
N PRO A 267 7.00 -1.52 -33.01
CA PRO A 267 6.83 -0.34 -33.86
C PRO A 267 5.58 0.53 -33.59
N ASN A 268 4.57 -0.01 -32.94
CA ASN A 268 3.33 0.69 -32.66
C ASN A 268 3.09 0.91 -31.16
N ASP A 269 4.16 0.96 -30.38
CA ASP A 269 3.98 1.23 -28.97
C ASP A 269 3.44 2.66 -28.74
N PRO A 270 2.27 2.81 -28.09
CA PRO A 270 1.63 4.10 -27.93
C PRO A 270 2.40 5.04 -26.99
N ILE A 271 3.14 4.48 -26.01
CA ILE A 271 3.88 5.26 -25.02
C ILE A 271 5.16 5.82 -25.64
N ALA A 272 5.94 4.96 -26.30
CA ALA A 272 7.15 5.39 -27.00
C ALA A 272 6.86 6.40 -28.11
N LEU A 273 5.83 6.17 -28.93
CA LEU A 273 5.40 7.10 -29.97
C LEU A 273 4.99 8.46 -29.40
N PHE A 274 4.24 8.47 -28.30
CA PHE A 274 3.84 9.69 -27.62
C PHE A 274 5.05 10.44 -27.04
N ASN A 275 5.92 9.75 -26.30
CA ASN A 275 7.07 10.36 -25.63
C ASN A 275 8.07 10.91 -26.66
N LEU A 276 8.37 10.17 -27.72
CA LEU A 276 9.19 10.68 -28.83
C LEU A 276 8.57 11.93 -29.45
N GLY A 277 7.29 11.89 -29.76
CA GLY A 277 6.58 13.01 -30.34
C GLY A 277 6.63 14.25 -29.43
N LYS A 278 6.40 14.05 -28.14
CA LYS A 278 6.51 15.09 -27.10
C LYS A 278 7.91 15.70 -27.06
N ILE A 279 8.95 14.87 -26.94
CA ILE A 279 10.34 15.34 -26.87
C ILE A 279 10.70 16.15 -28.13
N GLN A 280 10.37 15.64 -29.30
CA GLN A 280 10.65 16.31 -30.55
C GLN A 280 9.90 17.66 -30.70
N VAL A 281 8.66 17.74 -30.22
CA VAL A 281 7.92 19.02 -30.19
C VAL A 281 8.53 20.00 -29.20
N GLU A 282 8.98 19.54 -28.04
CA GLU A 282 9.51 20.43 -27.00
C GLU A 282 10.93 20.93 -27.32
N THR A 283 11.82 20.06 -27.73
CA THR A 283 13.27 20.31 -27.74
C THR A 283 13.93 20.24 -29.12
N GLY A 284 13.27 19.64 -30.12
CA GLY A 284 13.91 19.27 -31.36
C GLY A 284 13.16 19.70 -32.61
N ASP A 285 12.77 18.74 -33.41
CA ASP A 285 12.11 18.93 -34.72
C ASP A 285 10.58 18.74 -34.60
N PRO A 286 9.79 19.83 -34.59
CA PRO A 286 8.34 19.73 -34.53
C PRO A 286 7.75 18.92 -35.67
N THR A 287 8.43 18.83 -36.86
CA THR A 287 7.94 18.03 -37.98
C THR A 287 7.96 16.55 -37.67
N GLN A 288 9.07 16.07 -37.11
CA GLN A 288 9.16 14.68 -36.63
C GLN A 288 8.22 14.44 -35.46
N GLY A 289 8.13 15.40 -34.52
CA GLY A 289 7.25 15.31 -33.37
C GLY A 289 5.77 15.13 -33.80
N VAL A 290 5.29 15.92 -34.72
CA VAL A 290 3.93 15.79 -35.30
C VAL A 290 3.74 14.42 -35.95
N ALA A 291 4.74 13.91 -36.67
CA ALA A 291 4.67 12.58 -37.29
C ALA A 291 4.51 11.46 -36.28
N TYR A 292 5.30 11.45 -35.21
CA TYR A 292 5.17 10.49 -34.12
C TYR A 292 3.84 10.61 -33.37
N LEU A 293 3.39 11.84 -33.07
CA LEU A 293 2.11 12.05 -32.38
C LEU A 293 0.89 11.62 -33.22
N ARG A 294 0.94 11.73 -34.54
CA ARG A 294 -0.10 11.17 -35.41
C ARG A 294 -0.13 9.64 -35.30
N GLN A 295 1.03 8.98 -35.32
CA GLN A 295 1.11 7.54 -35.10
C GLN A 295 0.63 7.15 -33.68
N ALA A 296 0.97 7.95 -32.66
CA ALA A 296 0.49 7.74 -31.30
C ALA A 296 -1.06 7.83 -31.19
N VAL A 297 -1.68 8.73 -31.96
CA VAL A 297 -3.17 8.78 -32.07
C VAL A 297 -3.72 7.50 -32.69
N GLU A 298 -3.09 6.97 -33.73
CA GLU A 298 -3.51 5.73 -34.40
C GLU A 298 -3.28 4.51 -33.46
N ALA A 299 -2.22 4.54 -32.67
CA ALA A 299 -1.91 3.53 -31.65
C ALA A 299 -2.72 3.66 -30.34
N HIS A 300 -3.68 4.57 -30.28
CA HIS A 300 -4.55 4.81 -29.12
C HIS A 300 -3.81 5.27 -27.85
N ALA A 301 -2.73 6.02 -27.98
CA ALA A 301 -2.09 6.69 -26.86
C ALA A 301 -3.06 7.60 -26.09
N ALA A 302 -2.69 7.98 -24.87
CA ALA A 302 -3.52 8.80 -23.99
C ALA A 302 -4.11 10.02 -24.71
N PRO A 303 -5.45 10.14 -24.86
CA PRO A 303 -6.04 11.03 -25.86
C PRO A 303 -5.82 12.52 -25.57
N ALA A 304 -5.93 12.97 -24.31
CA ALA A 304 -5.77 14.37 -23.98
C ALA A 304 -4.32 14.87 -24.13
N PRO A 305 -3.28 14.23 -23.54
CA PRO A 305 -1.91 14.66 -23.73
C PRO A 305 -1.47 14.57 -25.21
N THR A 306 -1.84 13.51 -25.91
CA THR A 306 -1.45 13.33 -27.31
C THR A 306 -2.06 14.41 -28.19
N ALA A 307 -3.34 14.75 -28.01
CA ALA A 307 -3.99 15.82 -28.74
C ALA A 307 -3.38 17.20 -28.44
N PHE A 308 -3.06 17.47 -27.18
CA PHE A 308 -2.38 18.71 -26.77
C PHE A 308 -1.01 18.87 -27.45
N TYR A 309 -0.13 17.86 -27.34
CA TYR A 309 1.18 17.95 -27.96
C TYR A 309 1.16 17.96 -29.49
N LEU A 310 0.18 17.30 -30.10
CA LEU A 310 -0.03 17.37 -31.54
C LEU A 310 -0.44 18.78 -31.93
N GLY A 311 -1.39 19.41 -31.25
CA GLY A 311 -1.80 20.78 -31.44
C GLY A 311 -0.65 21.78 -31.26
N LEU A 312 0.16 21.58 -30.18
CA LEU A 312 1.35 22.39 -29.93
C LEU A 312 2.39 22.29 -31.07
N GLY A 313 2.67 21.05 -31.51
CA GLY A 313 3.57 20.81 -32.65
C GLY A 313 3.10 21.50 -33.94
N LEU A 314 1.82 21.35 -34.26
CA LEU A 314 1.21 22.01 -35.42
C LEU A 314 1.25 23.56 -35.35
N SER A 315 1.03 24.11 -34.13
CA SER A 315 1.18 25.55 -33.88
C SER A 315 2.61 26.05 -34.12
N LYS A 316 3.61 25.27 -33.72
CA LYS A 316 5.03 25.58 -34.00
C LYS A 316 5.36 25.53 -35.49
N LEU A 317 4.71 24.66 -36.26
CA LEU A 317 4.85 24.57 -37.72
C LEU A 317 4.01 25.64 -38.48
N GLY A 318 3.25 26.46 -37.74
CA GLY A 318 2.38 27.47 -38.36
C GLY A 318 1.07 26.91 -38.92
N GLN A 319 0.77 25.64 -38.73
CA GLN A 319 -0.48 24.99 -39.17
C GLN A 319 -1.60 25.29 -38.16
N ASN A 320 -1.90 26.59 -38.01
CA ASN A 320 -2.69 27.10 -36.90
C ASN A 320 -4.14 26.59 -36.86
N GLU A 321 -4.80 26.41 -38.03
CA GLU A 321 -6.18 25.92 -38.09
C GLU A 321 -6.28 24.47 -37.58
N GLU A 322 -5.35 23.62 -38.03
CA GLU A 322 -5.30 22.25 -37.56
C GLU A 322 -4.90 22.17 -36.06
N ALA A 323 -3.99 23.06 -35.64
CA ALA A 323 -3.60 23.16 -34.23
C ALA A 323 -4.82 23.43 -33.33
N VAL A 324 -5.71 24.37 -33.71
CA VAL A 324 -6.96 24.63 -32.97
C VAL A 324 -7.79 23.35 -32.84
N THR A 325 -7.97 22.62 -33.93
CA THR A 325 -8.78 21.39 -33.92
C THR A 325 -8.26 20.37 -32.87
N TRP A 326 -6.96 20.20 -32.81
CA TRP A 326 -6.35 19.25 -31.89
C TRP A 326 -6.35 19.75 -30.43
N LEU A 327 -6.11 21.03 -30.19
CA LEU A 327 -6.19 21.65 -28.87
C LEU A 327 -7.64 21.60 -28.34
N GLU A 328 -8.66 21.95 -29.14
CA GLU A 328 -10.06 21.79 -28.74
C GLU A 328 -10.44 20.33 -28.45
N ARG A 329 -9.86 19.36 -29.18
CA ARG A 329 -10.02 17.94 -28.89
C ARG A 329 -9.39 17.53 -27.57
N ALA A 330 -8.23 18.09 -27.21
CA ALA A 330 -7.60 17.83 -25.92
C ALA A 330 -8.50 18.26 -24.76
N LEU A 331 -9.16 19.43 -24.85
CA LEU A 331 -10.10 19.91 -23.84
C LEU A 331 -11.27 18.95 -23.60
N THR A 332 -11.77 18.30 -24.67
CA THR A 332 -12.91 17.37 -24.58
C THR A 332 -12.54 15.95 -24.09
N SER A 333 -11.25 15.66 -23.98
CA SER A 333 -10.71 14.33 -23.65
C SER A 333 -10.37 14.15 -22.16
N SER A 334 -11.00 14.91 -21.27
CA SER A 334 -10.77 14.86 -19.81
C SER A 334 -9.30 15.09 -19.42
N PRO A 335 -8.70 16.21 -19.79
CA PRO A 335 -7.31 16.50 -19.52
C PRO A 335 -7.04 16.69 -18.02
N SER A 336 -5.78 16.45 -17.59
CA SER A 336 -5.31 16.88 -16.28
C SER A 336 -5.33 18.41 -16.17
N GLU A 337 -5.37 18.95 -14.95
CA GLU A 337 -5.38 20.41 -14.74
C GLU A 337 -4.17 21.10 -15.39
N SER A 338 -3.00 20.47 -15.35
CA SER A 338 -1.77 20.99 -15.98
C SER A 338 -1.90 21.09 -17.50
N ILE A 339 -2.45 20.05 -18.14
CA ILE A 339 -2.70 20.05 -19.59
C ILE A 339 -3.77 21.09 -19.92
N LEU A 340 -4.83 21.16 -19.14
CA LEU A 340 -5.94 22.09 -19.34
C LEU A 340 -5.46 23.57 -19.34
N GLN A 341 -4.62 23.93 -18.37
CA GLN A 341 -4.04 25.29 -18.31
C GLN A 341 -3.12 25.57 -19.50
N SER A 342 -2.28 24.60 -19.88
CA SER A 342 -1.35 24.74 -21.00
C SER A 342 -2.09 24.83 -22.34
N ASP A 343 -3.17 24.07 -22.47
CA ASP A 343 -3.99 24.02 -23.68
C ASP A 343 -4.73 25.35 -23.92
N TYR A 344 -5.39 25.90 -22.89
CA TYR A 344 -6.00 27.24 -23.02
C TYR A 344 -4.96 28.32 -23.28
N TYR A 345 -3.77 28.23 -22.71
CA TYR A 345 -2.69 29.17 -22.99
C TYR A 345 -2.29 29.12 -24.49
N GLU A 346 -2.12 27.92 -25.02
CA GLU A 346 -1.75 27.77 -26.44
C GLU A 346 -2.90 28.15 -27.37
N LEU A 347 -4.16 27.84 -27.04
CA LEU A 347 -5.33 28.28 -27.80
C LEU A 347 -5.41 29.82 -27.89
N VAL A 348 -5.16 30.54 -26.81
CA VAL A 348 -5.08 32.02 -26.82
C VAL A 348 -4.10 32.49 -27.89
N ARG A 349 -2.90 31.90 -27.94
CA ARG A 349 -1.84 32.28 -28.90
C ARG A 349 -2.21 31.93 -30.33
N VAL A 350 -2.77 30.75 -30.55
CA VAL A 350 -3.13 30.29 -31.90
C VAL A 350 -4.30 31.10 -32.44
N TYR A 351 -5.34 31.37 -31.63
CA TYR A 351 -6.46 32.23 -32.06
C TYR A 351 -5.99 33.66 -32.37
N GLN A 352 -5.02 34.23 -31.64
CA GLN A 352 -4.44 35.53 -31.95
C GLN A 352 -3.74 35.51 -33.31
N LYS A 353 -2.96 34.47 -33.62
CA LYS A 353 -2.30 34.31 -34.94
C LYS A 353 -3.31 34.23 -36.09
N LEU A 354 -4.48 33.63 -35.85
CA LEU A 354 -5.57 33.47 -36.79
C LEU A 354 -6.48 34.71 -36.88
N GLY A 355 -6.29 35.72 -36.04
CA GLY A 355 -7.15 36.92 -35.99
C GLY A 355 -8.52 36.65 -35.33
N ARG A 356 -8.74 35.49 -34.72
CA ARG A 356 -9.98 35.07 -34.05
C ARG A 356 -10.07 35.66 -32.65
N LYS A 357 -10.33 36.98 -32.58
CA LYS A 357 -10.26 37.76 -31.34
C LYS A 357 -11.23 37.28 -30.25
N ASP A 358 -12.48 36.96 -30.63
CA ASP A 358 -13.52 36.56 -29.69
C ASP A 358 -13.19 35.17 -29.06
N ASP A 359 -12.65 34.27 -29.88
CA ASP A 359 -12.23 32.95 -29.41
C ASP A 359 -11.03 33.06 -28.46
N SER A 360 -10.06 33.90 -28.82
CA SER A 360 -8.90 34.18 -27.95
C SER A 360 -9.32 34.76 -26.59
N GLN A 361 -10.31 35.69 -26.62
CA GLN A 361 -10.80 36.29 -25.37
C GLN A 361 -11.50 35.24 -24.47
N ARG A 362 -12.33 34.39 -25.07
CA ARG A 362 -12.98 33.27 -24.33
C ARG A 362 -11.96 32.31 -23.71
N ALA A 363 -10.97 31.88 -24.50
CA ALA A 363 -9.92 31.02 -24.00
C ALA A 363 -9.12 31.66 -22.84
N LEU A 364 -8.85 32.96 -22.93
CA LEU A 364 -8.17 33.72 -21.88
C LEU A 364 -9.00 33.81 -20.60
N GLU A 365 -10.31 33.94 -20.70
CA GLU A 365 -11.21 33.96 -19.53
C GLU A 365 -11.23 32.62 -18.81
N GLU A 366 -11.28 31.49 -19.55
CA GLU A 366 -11.22 30.17 -18.98
C GLU A 366 -9.85 29.92 -18.31
N LEU A 367 -8.76 30.31 -18.93
CA LEU A 367 -7.41 30.22 -18.31
C LEU A 367 -7.32 31.00 -17.01
N LYS A 368 -7.93 32.23 -16.95
CA LYS A 368 -7.96 33.03 -15.70
C LYS A 368 -8.78 32.36 -14.61
N LYS A 369 -9.91 31.77 -14.93
CA LYS A 369 -10.75 31.01 -13.98
C LYS A 369 -9.97 29.84 -13.36
N LEU A 370 -9.29 29.04 -14.20
CA LEU A 370 -8.48 27.93 -13.74
C LEU A 370 -7.35 28.37 -12.81
N LYS A 371 -6.62 29.43 -13.17
CA LYS A 371 -5.56 29.98 -12.30
C LYS A 371 -6.07 30.51 -10.98
N ALA A 372 -7.29 31.07 -10.95
CA ALA A 372 -7.91 31.55 -9.71
C ALA A 372 -8.33 30.39 -8.79
N GLN A 373 -8.75 29.26 -9.37
CA GLN A 373 -9.10 28.04 -8.62
C GLN A 373 -7.87 27.31 -8.06
N SER A 374 -6.75 27.32 -8.77
CA SER A 374 -5.49 26.66 -8.37
C SER A 374 -4.68 27.46 -7.33
N SER A 375 -5.02 28.72 -7.10
CA SER A 375 -4.37 29.53 -6.05
C SER A 375 -4.95 29.15 -4.71
N PRO A 376 -4.14 28.64 -3.73
CA PRO A 376 -4.64 28.41 -2.39
C PRO A 376 -5.19 29.74 -1.85
N SER A 377 -6.46 29.74 -1.42
CA SER A 377 -7.05 30.86 -0.70
C SER A 377 -6.20 31.09 0.55
N VAL A 378 -5.36 32.11 0.49
CA VAL A 378 -4.77 32.67 1.71
C VAL A 378 -5.96 33.27 2.45
N GLN A 379 -6.56 32.50 3.34
CA GLN A 379 -7.47 33.05 4.33
C GLN A 379 -6.65 33.90 5.32
N PRO A 380 -7.09 35.14 5.59
CA PRO A 380 -6.40 36.03 6.49
C PRO A 380 -6.41 35.57 7.95
#